data_e2fe8260caff16a0250d3536fffe0351
#
_entry.id   e2fe8260caff16a0250d3536fffe0351
#
_cell.length_a   1.000
_cell.length_b   1.000
_cell.length_c   1.000
_cell.angle_alpha   90.00
_cell.angle_beta   90.00
_cell.angle_gamma   90.00
#
_symmetry.space_group_name_H-M   'P 1'
#
loop_
_entity.id
_entity.type
_entity.pdbx_description
1 polymer ?
#
loop_
_entity_poly.entity_id
_entity_poly.type
_entity_poly.pdbx_seq_one_letter_code
_entity_poly.pdbx_strand_id
1 'polypeptide(L)'
;MRTEQIALSPLAPGADLSLTVQRFGQEGARPRIYVQASLHADEIPGMIAAHHLRERLTALEAEGRIRGEIVLVPSANPIGLGQRVLGDHIGRFNLADGVNFNRGYPDFVPKVAERIDGKLTDDGDANLHLIREALRAELEAWEPSNPAETMKKALLGLALEADIVLDMHCDAEAVVHLYTHTRSEETFAPLSALIGAHAYLVADVSGDEPFDEACSRPWAELADRFPDHPIPFGCHATTLEFRGERDVSHETARADAAAIVSFLILRGAIAGETPQVPEALCRATPLAASEPVPAPAHGVLVFRANVGDRLKAGDVIADIVDPVTGVTAEAKAPCDGVMFARIAGRFVTRGMRIAKVAGTQSKRTGKLLSA
;
A
#
# COMPACT_ATOMS: atom_id res chain seq x y z
N MET A 1 -3.23 17.21 -18.60
CA MET A 1 -3.99 16.34 -17.67
C MET A 1 -5.33 15.99 -18.30
N ARG A 2 -5.68 14.73 -18.39
CA ARG A 2 -7.01 14.23 -18.79
C ARG A 2 -7.67 13.68 -17.52
N THR A 3 -8.97 13.97 -17.35
CA THR A 3 -9.75 13.44 -16.22
C THR A 3 -10.90 12.61 -16.77
N GLU A 4 -11.07 11.42 -16.25
CA GLU A 4 -12.16 10.52 -16.60
C GLU A 4 -12.91 10.07 -15.34
N GLN A 5 -14.17 9.67 -15.50
CA GLN A 5 -15.00 9.07 -14.47
C GLN A 5 -15.30 7.64 -14.87
N ILE A 6 -14.87 6.69 -14.02
CA ILE A 6 -15.21 5.28 -14.19
C ILE A 6 -16.44 5.02 -13.34
N ALA A 7 -17.56 4.71 -13.98
CA ALA A 7 -18.80 4.37 -13.29
C ALA A 7 -18.62 3.04 -12.53
N LEU A 8 -19.11 3.00 -11.31
CA LEU A 8 -19.18 1.80 -10.47
C LEU A 8 -20.64 1.36 -10.34
N SER A 9 -20.86 0.13 -9.88
CA SER A 9 -22.22 -0.31 -9.52
C SER A 9 -22.79 0.61 -8.44
N PRO A 10 -24.04 1.10 -8.60
CA PRO A 10 -24.66 1.98 -7.62
C PRO A 10 -24.92 1.27 -6.30
N LEU A 11 -24.89 2.02 -5.19
CA LEU A 11 -25.27 1.49 -3.87
C LEU A 11 -26.77 1.21 -3.75
N ALA A 12 -27.56 2.02 -4.45
CA ALA A 12 -29.03 1.94 -4.52
C ALA A 12 -29.52 2.68 -5.77
N PRO A 13 -30.79 2.50 -6.20
CA PRO A 13 -31.36 3.30 -7.27
C PRO A 13 -31.21 4.81 -7.02
N GLY A 14 -30.53 5.51 -7.93
CA GLY A 14 -30.24 6.95 -7.82
C GLY A 14 -29.05 7.32 -6.94
N ALA A 15 -28.27 6.34 -6.46
CA ALA A 15 -27.03 6.55 -5.70
C ALA A 15 -25.82 6.13 -6.56
N ASP A 16 -25.54 6.89 -7.63
CA ASP A 16 -24.46 6.60 -8.54
C ASP A 16 -23.08 6.79 -7.86
N LEU A 17 -22.16 5.89 -8.17
CA LEU A 17 -20.79 5.92 -7.72
C LEU A 17 -19.84 5.99 -8.92
N SER A 18 -18.72 6.71 -8.75
CA SER A 18 -17.65 6.72 -9.75
C SER A 18 -16.29 6.92 -9.12
N LEU A 19 -15.26 6.44 -9.82
CA LEU A 19 -13.86 6.76 -9.55
C LEU A 19 -13.44 7.92 -10.44
N THR A 20 -12.77 8.90 -9.85
CA THR A 20 -12.10 9.97 -10.61
C THR A 20 -10.67 9.54 -10.92
N VAL A 21 -10.34 9.39 -12.17
CA VAL A 21 -9.01 9.02 -12.66
C VAL A 21 -8.38 10.19 -13.40
N GLN A 22 -7.17 10.56 -13.03
CA GLN A 22 -6.40 11.65 -13.62
C GLN A 22 -5.18 11.07 -14.34
N ARG A 23 -5.03 11.37 -15.62
CA ARG A 23 -3.93 10.86 -16.45
C ARG A 23 -3.05 11.99 -16.91
N PHE A 24 -1.75 11.78 -16.81
CA PHE A 24 -0.69 12.68 -17.23
C PHE A 24 0.23 11.96 -18.23
N GLY A 25 0.75 12.71 -19.19
CA GLY A 25 1.60 12.17 -20.25
C GLY A 25 0.79 11.55 -21.39
N GLN A 26 1.52 10.90 -22.30
CA GLN A 26 0.92 10.24 -23.45
C GLN A 26 0.39 8.88 -23.04
N GLU A 27 -0.81 8.54 -23.48
CA GLU A 27 -1.43 7.24 -23.26
C GLU A 27 -0.57 6.11 -23.83
N GLY A 28 -0.37 5.07 -23.02
CA GLY A 28 0.46 3.93 -23.37
C GLY A 28 1.97 4.17 -23.28
N ALA A 29 2.43 5.39 -22.97
CA ALA A 29 3.85 5.66 -22.77
C ALA A 29 4.41 4.91 -21.56
N ARG A 30 5.67 4.45 -21.68
CA ARG A 30 6.38 3.74 -20.61
C ARG A 30 7.51 4.62 -20.05
N PRO A 31 7.85 4.48 -18.74
CA PRO A 31 7.16 3.61 -17.78
C PRO A 31 5.76 4.12 -17.45
N ARG A 32 4.84 3.19 -17.21
CA ARG A 32 3.49 3.50 -16.75
C ARG A 32 3.43 3.37 -15.23
N ILE A 33 3.02 4.45 -14.59
CA ILE A 33 2.95 4.57 -13.14
C ILE A 33 1.48 4.65 -12.74
N TYR A 34 1.10 3.86 -11.74
CA TYR A 34 -0.22 3.98 -11.09
C TYR A 34 -0.03 4.45 -9.66
N VAL A 35 -0.80 5.44 -9.24
CA VAL A 35 -0.81 5.98 -7.88
C VAL A 35 -2.24 6.08 -7.40
N GLN A 36 -2.55 5.50 -6.24
CA GLN A 36 -3.85 5.68 -5.61
C GLN A 36 -3.72 6.09 -4.15
N ALA A 37 -4.78 6.68 -3.60
CA ALA A 37 -4.92 7.00 -2.19
C ALA A 37 -6.30 6.63 -1.68
N SER A 38 -6.41 6.38 -0.38
CA SER A 38 -7.70 6.20 0.30
C SER A 38 -8.46 4.94 -0.15
N LEU A 39 -7.74 3.83 -0.37
CA LEU A 39 -8.37 2.51 -0.51
C LEU A 39 -9.01 2.10 0.83
N HIS A 40 -8.31 2.29 1.95
CA HIS A 40 -8.94 2.48 3.24
C HIS A 40 -9.35 3.96 3.35
N ALA A 41 -10.63 4.24 3.34
CA ALA A 41 -11.14 5.59 3.13
C ALA A 41 -10.95 6.53 4.33
N ASP A 42 -10.69 6.00 5.52
CA ASP A 42 -10.34 6.74 6.75
C ASP A 42 -8.86 7.12 6.82
N GLU A 43 -8.02 6.61 5.92
CA GLU A 43 -6.59 6.92 5.82
C GLU A 43 -6.34 8.18 4.97
N ILE A 44 -6.55 9.36 5.57
CA ILE A 44 -6.62 10.66 4.90
C ILE A 44 -5.28 11.22 4.40
N PRO A 45 -4.09 11.01 5.05
CA PRO A 45 -2.82 11.60 4.61
C PRO A 45 -2.49 11.37 3.14
N GLY A 46 -2.80 10.18 2.59
CA GLY A 46 -2.59 9.88 1.18
C GLY A 46 -3.38 10.77 0.23
N MET A 47 -4.59 11.21 0.61
CA MET A 47 -5.43 12.07 -0.23
C MET A 47 -4.85 13.48 -0.38
N ILE A 48 -4.33 14.07 0.71
CA ILE A 48 -3.71 15.40 0.63
C ILE A 48 -2.35 15.33 -0.06
N ALA A 49 -1.62 14.22 0.05
CA ALA A 49 -0.41 13.98 -0.75
C ALA A 49 -0.75 13.87 -2.24
N ALA A 50 -1.82 13.15 -2.61
CA ALA A 50 -2.32 13.05 -3.99
C ALA A 50 -2.74 14.42 -4.55
N HIS A 51 -3.35 15.30 -3.73
CA HIS A 51 -3.67 16.67 -4.14
C HIS A 51 -2.42 17.45 -4.55
N HIS A 52 -1.37 17.46 -3.73
CA HIS A 52 -0.12 18.16 -4.05
C HIS A 52 0.66 17.48 -5.17
N LEU A 53 0.59 16.15 -5.28
CA LEU A 53 1.17 15.41 -6.40
C LEU A 53 0.49 15.83 -7.72
N ARG A 54 -0.85 15.93 -7.76
CA ARG A 54 -1.61 16.43 -8.92
C ARG A 54 -1.17 17.82 -9.35
N GLU A 55 -0.99 18.75 -8.38
CA GLU A 55 -0.53 20.12 -8.69
C GLU A 55 0.84 20.10 -9.36
N ARG A 56 1.79 19.33 -8.82
CA ARG A 56 3.13 19.19 -9.39
C ARG A 56 3.12 18.52 -10.76
N LEU A 57 2.36 17.43 -10.93
CA LEU A 57 2.24 16.74 -12.21
C LEU A 57 1.61 17.62 -13.29
N THR A 58 0.63 18.47 -12.93
CA THR A 58 0.02 19.42 -13.85
C THR A 58 1.05 20.45 -14.35
N ALA A 59 1.87 20.99 -13.46
CA ALA A 59 2.94 21.91 -13.83
C ALA A 59 4.00 21.23 -14.73
N LEU A 60 4.46 20.04 -14.33
CA LEU A 60 5.45 19.27 -15.09
C LEU A 60 4.94 18.86 -16.49
N GLU A 61 3.65 18.55 -16.63
CA GLU A 61 3.05 18.27 -17.93
C GLU A 61 2.99 19.53 -18.82
N ALA A 62 2.64 20.68 -18.24
CA ALA A 62 2.66 21.95 -18.98
C ALA A 62 4.06 22.33 -19.45
N GLU A 63 5.10 21.93 -18.72
CA GLU A 63 6.51 22.05 -19.10
C GLU A 63 6.99 20.99 -20.11
N GLY A 64 6.15 20.02 -20.49
CA GLY A 64 6.51 18.93 -21.39
C GLY A 64 7.47 17.93 -20.79
N ARG A 65 7.49 17.78 -19.46
CA ARG A 65 8.46 16.94 -18.71
C ARG A 65 7.95 15.54 -18.41
N ILE A 66 6.66 15.24 -18.56
CA ILE A 66 6.13 13.89 -18.38
C ILE A 66 6.58 13.03 -19.57
N ARG A 67 7.31 11.93 -19.30
CA ARG A 67 7.84 11.01 -20.30
C ARG A 67 7.05 9.72 -20.42
N GLY A 68 6.64 9.17 -19.28
CA GLY A 68 5.77 8.00 -19.18
C GLY A 68 4.29 8.38 -19.14
N GLU A 69 3.45 7.39 -18.83
CA GLU A 69 2.06 7.63 -18.44
C GLU A 69 1.92 7.55 -16.94
N ILE A 70 1.32 8.57 -16.30
CA ILE A 70 1.05 8.57 -14.85
C ILE A 70 -0.47 8.60 -14.66
N VAL A 71 -0.99 7.58 -13.98
CA VAL A 71 -2.41 7.42 -13.63
C VAL A 71 -2.56 7.67 -12.14
N LEU A 72 -3.30 8.71 -11.76
CA LEU A 72 -3.55 9.10 -10.39
C LEU A 72 -5.02 8.94 -10.04
N VAL A 73 -5.31 8.15 -9.00
CA VAL A 73 -6.64 7.99 -8.39
C VAL A 73 -6.58 8.60 -6.99
N PRO A 74 -6.93 9.88 -6.82
CA PRO A 74 -6.71 10.59 -5.56
C PRO A 74 -7.65 10.15 -4.42
N SER A 75 -8.70 9.41 -4.78
CA SER A 75 -9.70 8.87 -3.85
C SER A 75 -10.23 7.56 -4.42
N ALA A 76 -9.66 6.45 -3.99
CA ALA A 76 -9.92 5.11 -4.54
C ALA A 76 -11.23 4.49 -4.02
N ASN A 77 -11.74 4.93 -2.86
CA ASN A 77 -12.87 4.28 -2.19
C ASN A 77 -14.02 5.25 -1.87
N PRO A 78 -14.88 5.57 -2.84
CA PRO A 78 -16.05 6.43 -2.61
C PRO A 78 -17.09 5.78 -1.68
N ILE A 79 -17.12 4.45 -1.56
CA ILE A 79 -18.02 3.72 -0.66
C ILE A 79 -17.61 4.00 0.79
N GLY A 80 -16.35 3.70 1.14
CA GLY A 80 -15.81 3.90 2.49
C GLY A 80 -15.83 5.36 2.92
N LEU A 81 -15.60 6.32 2.00
CA LEU A 81 -15.69 7.75 2.28
C LEU A 81 -17.08 8.20 2.73
N GLY A 82 -18.13 7.52 2.26
CA GLY A 82 -19.52 7.77 2.66
C GLY A 82 -19.90 7.16 4.02
N GLN A 83 -19.08 6.29 4.60
CA GLN A 83 -19.43 5.55 5.82
C GLN A 83 -19.18 6.35 7.09
N ARG A 84 -20.24 6.63 7.84
CA ARG A 84 -20.21 7.30 9.14
C ARG A 84 -21.05 6.51 10.14
N VAL A 85 -20.51 6.25 11.32
CA VAL A 85 -21.23 5.61 12.44
C VAL A 85 -21.16 6.54 13.63
N LEU A 86 -22.29 7.12 14.03
CA LEU A 86 -22.40 8.05 15.15
C LEU A 86 -21.41 9.24 15.08
N GLY A 87 -21.07 9.68 13.87
CA GLY A 87 -20.13 10.78 13.63
C GLY A 87 -18.71 10.32 13.29
N ASP A 88 -18.31 9.11 13.67
CA ASP A 88 -17.00 8.56 13.36
C ASP A 88 -16.94 8.04 11.93
N HIS A 89 -15.85 8.32 11.24
CA HIS A 89 -15.58 7.80 9.90
C HIS A 89 -15.04 6.38 9.98
N ILE A 90 -15.69 5.45 9.29
CA ILE A 90 -15.31 4.04 9.22
C ILE A 90 -15.00 3.71 7.77
N GLY A 91 -13.74 3.76 7.39
CA GLY A 91 -13.33 3.65 6.00
C GLY A 91 -12.56 2.39 5.64
N ARG A 92 -12.14 1.60 6.63
CA ARG A 92 -11.32 0.40 6.42
C ARG A 92 -12.13 -0.81 5.97
N PHE A 93 -13.33 -0.96 6.52
CA PHE A 93 -14.22 -2.09 6.25
C PHE A 93 -15.49 -1.64 5.56
N ASN A 94 -15.99 -2.44 4.63
CA ASN A 94 -17.33 -2.24 4.08
C ASN A 94 -18.37 -2.59 5.15
N LEU A 95 -19.17 -1.63 5.56
CA LEU A 95 -20.19 -1.84 6.60
C LEU A 95 -21.34 -2.74 6.14
N ALA A 96 -21.50 -2.99 4.85
CA ALA A 96 -22.55 -3.87 4.33
C ALA A 96 -22.26 -5.36 4.58
N ASP A 97 -21.00 -5.76 4.61
CA ASP A 97 -20.58 -7.17 4.70
C ASP A 97 -19.41 -7.42 5.65
N GLY A 98 -18.78 -6.36 6.18
CA GLY A 98 -17.62 -6.44 7.08
C GLY A 98 -16.31 -6.78 6.38
N VAL A 99 -16.25 -6.79 5.06
CA VAL A 99 -15.03 -7.10 4.30
C VAL A 99 -14.10 -5.90 4.28
N ASN A 100 -12.81 -6.13 4.54
CA ASN A 100 -11.78 -5.10 4.41
C ASN A 100 -11.61 -4.72 2.92
N PHE A 101 -11.62 -3.42 2.61
CA PHE A 101 -11.51 -2.93 1.24
C PHE A 101 -10.17 -3.29 0.57
N ASN A 102 -9.10 -3.45 1.36
CA ASN A 102 -7.78 -3.87 0.88
C ASN A 102 -7.50 -5.35 1.14
N ARG A 103 -8.48 -6.24 1.00
CA ARG A 103 -8.31 -7.70 1.11
C ARG A 103 -9.20 -8.42 0.09
N GLY A 104 -8.87 -9.69 -0.18
CA GLY A 104 -9.68 -10.55 -1.03
C GLY A 104 -9.71 -10.11 -2.49
N TYR A 105 -8.59 -9.63 -3.03
CA TYR A 105 -8.42 -9.51 -4.47
C TYR A 105 -8.29 -10.90 -5.09
N PRO A 106 -8.80 -11.12 -6.31
CA PRO A 106 -8.76 -12.45 -6.92
C PRO A 106 -7.33 -12.89 -7.24
N ASP A 107 -7.02 -14.16 -6.99
CA ASP A 107 -5.81 -14.80 -7.46
C ASP A 107 -6.02 -15.30 -8.91
N PHE A 108 -5.42 -14.60 -9.86
CA PHE A 108 -5.49 -14.95 -11.27
C PHE A 108 -4.38 -15.93 -11.72
N VAL A 109 -3.36 -16.18 -10.89
CA VAL A 109 -2.19 -16.96 -11.28
C VAL A 109 -2.51 -18.34 -11.86
N PRO A 110 -3.40 -19.16 -11.24
CA PRO A 110 -3.71 -20.48 -11.77
C PRO A 110 -4.25 -20.44 -13.22
N LYS A 111 -5.21 -19.55 -13.47
CA LYS A 111 -5.86 -19.40 -14.77
C LYS A 111 -4.95 -18.75 -15.82
N VAL A 112 -4.18 -17.75 -15.40
CA VAL A 112 -3.17 -17.12 -16.28
C VAL A 112 -2.13 -18.15 -16.70
N ALA A 113 -1.64 -18.98 -15.76
CA ALA A 113 -0.68 -20.03 -16.07
C ALA A 113 -1.23 -21.03 -17.11
N GLU A 114 -2.49 -21.44 -17.00
CA GLU A 114 -3.15 -22.29 -18.00
C GLU A 114 -3.25 -21.61 -19.37
N ARG A 115 -3.49 -20.29 -19.42
CA ARG A 115 -3.58 -19.54 -20.68
C ARG A 115 -2.26 -19.39 -21.41
N ILE A 116 -1.15 -19.27 -20.69
CA ILE A 116 0.17 -19.02 -21.25
C ILE A 116 0.99 -20.30 -21.47
N ASP A 117 0.56 -21.42 -20.91
CA ASP A 117 1.24 -22.71 -21.06
C ASP A 117 1.42 -23.08 -22.54
N GLY A 118 2.65 -23.46 -22.89
CA GLY A 118 3.04 -23.78 -24.27
C GLY A 118 3.09 -22.60 -25.26
N LYS A 119 2.91 -21.31 -24.74
CA LYS A 119 2.97 -20.09 -25.57
C LYS A 119 4.14 -19.19 -25.22
N LEU A 120 4.80 -19.45 -24.08
CA LEU A 120 6.00 -18.72 -23.67
C LEU A 120 7.15 -18.95 -24.64
N THR A 121 7.98 -17.93 -24.83
CA THR A 121 9.12 -17.92 -25.75
C THR A 121 10.43 -17.60 -25.01
N ASP A 122 11.54 -17.54 -25.73
CA ASP A 122 12.83 -17.07 -25.21
C ASP A 122 12.93 -15.52 -25.17
N ASP A 123 11.88 -14.81 -25.60
CA ASP A 123 11.80 -13.35 -25.60
C ASP A 123 10.99 -12.87 -24.36
N GLY A 124 11.69 -12.21 -23.42
CA GLY A 124 11.08 -11.70 -22.19
C GLY A 124 10.02 -10.63 -22.45
N ASP A 125 10.19 -9.77 -23.44
CA ASP A 125 9.23 -8.72 -23.78
C ASP A 125 7.95 -9.33 -24.38
N ALA A 126 8.09 -10.34 -25.23
CA ALA A 126 6.95 -11.09 -25.75
C ALA A 126 6.18 -11.80 -24.61
N ASN A 127 6.89 -12.41 -23.67
CA ASN A 127 6.28 -13.05 -22.50
C ASN A 127 5.58 -12.05 -21.57
N LEU A 128 6.18 -10.85 -21.37
CA LEU A 128 5.56 -9.76 -20.63
C LEU A 128 4.21 -9.36 -21.23
N HIS A 129 4.15 -9.19 -22.55
CA HIS A 129 2.91 -8.85 -23.25
C HIS A 129 1.86 -9.97 -23.15
N LEU A 130 2.26 -11.21 -23.37
CA LEU A 130 1.38 -12.38 -23.25
C LEU A 130 0.76 -12.50 -21.85
N ILE A 131 1.56 -12.30 -20.80
CA ILE A 131 1.08 -12.35 -19.41
C ILE A 131 0.13 -11.21 -19.12
N ARG A 132 0.42 -9.98 -19.57
CA ARG A 132 -0.51 -8.84 -19.40
C ARG A 132 -1.84 -9.07 -20.09
N GLU A 133 -1.84 -9.63 -21.31
CA GLU A 133 -3.07 -10.00 -22.02
C GLU A 133 -3.86 -11.08 -21.27
N ALA A 134 -3.18 -12.08 -20.72
CA ALA A 134 -3.81 -13.13 -19.94
C ALA A 134 -4.41 -12.60 -18.63
N LEU A 135 -3.69 -11.71 -17.89
CA LEU A 135 -4.20 -11.05 -16.68
C LEU A 135 -5.43 -10.19 -17.00
N ARG A 136 -5.40 -9.43 -18.09
CA ARG A 136 -6.54 -8.63 -18.55
C ARG A 136 -7.75 -9.50 -18.86
N ALA A 137 -7.56 -10.61 -19.53
CA ALA A 137 -8.64 -11.54 -19.86
C ALA A 137 -9.28 -12.15 -18.60
N GLU A 138 -8.49 -12.49 -17.57
CA GLU A 138 -9.03 -12.99 -16.30
C GLU A 138 -9.74 -11.87 -15.52
N LEU A 139 -9.22 -10.64 -15.53
CA LEU A 139 -9.89 -9.50 -14.93
C LEU A 139 -11.24 -9.21 -15.60
N GLU A 140 -11.30 -9.25 -16.93
CA GLU A 140 -12.55 -9.08 -17.69
C GLU A 140 -13.57 -10.16 -17.33
N ALA A 141 -13.12 -11.43 -17.22
CA ALA A 141 -13.94 -12.58 -16.86
C ALA A 141 -14.42 -12.58 -15.39
N TRP A 142 -13.80 -11.76 -14.53
CA TRP A 142 -14.26 -11.62 -13.15
C TRP A 142 -15.57 -10.86 -13.10
N GLU A 143 -16.63 -11.48 -12.59
CA GLU A 143 -17.96 -10.89 -12.40
C GLU A 143 -18.12 -10.42 -10.95
N PRO A 144 -18.04 -9.12 -10.68
CA PRO A 144 -18.23 -8.57 -9.34
C PRO A 144 -19.65 -8.81 -8.82
N SER A 145 -19.78 -9.26 -7.58
CA SER A 145 -21.05 -9.58 -6.93
C SER A 145 -21.69 -8.40 -6.20
N ASN A 146 -20.90 -7.34 -5.93
CA ASN A 146 -21.33 -6.17 -5.15
C ASN A 146 -20.55 -4.91 -5.56
N PRO A 147 -20.97 -3.70 -5.12
CA PRO A 147 -20.30 -2.45 -5.46
C PRO A 147 -18.84 -2.38 -5.04
N ALA A 148 -18.44 -2.97 -3.91
CA ALA A 148 -17.05 -2.97 -3.46
C ALA A 148 -16.16 -3.80 -4.39
N GLU A 149 -16.63 -4.94 -4.86
CA GLU A 149 -15.91 -5.74 -5.87
C GLU A 149 -15.85 -5.05 -7.23
N THR A 150 -16.90 -4.31 -7.64
CA THR A 150 -16.84 -3.48 -8.85
C THR A 150 -15.75 -2.42 -8.75
N MET A 151 -15.62 -1.78 -7.59
CA MET A 151 -14.55 -0.83 -7.31
C MET A 151 -13.17 -1.52 -7.35
N LYS A 152 -12.99 -2.65 -6.68
CA LYS A 152 -11.74 -3.43 -6.70
C LYS A 152 -11.35 -3.83 -8.13
N LYS A 153 -12.32 -4.30 -8.94
CA LYS A 153 -12.10 -4.64 -10.35
C LYS A 153 -11.60 -3.44 -11.15
N ALA A 154 -12.22 -2.28 -10.98
CA ALA A 154 -11.83 -1.06 -11.69
C ALA A 154 -10.42 -0.60 -11.29
N LEU A 155 -10.09 -0.57 -9.99
CA LEU A 155 -8.77 -0.20 -9.49
C LEU A 155 -7.68 -1.16 -9.97
N LEU A 156 -7.93 -2.47 -9.84
CA LEU A 156 -6.98 -3.50 -10.31
C LEU A 156 -6.75 -3.40 -11.82
N GLY A 157 -7.80 -3.12 -12.61
CA GLY A 157 -7.68 -2.95 -14.06
C GLY A 157 -6.80 -1.77 -14.47
N LEU A 158 -6.80 -0.70 -13.69
CA LEU A 158 -5.90 0.44 -13.88
C LEU A 158 -4.45 0.08 -13.52
N ALA A 159 -4.26 -0.71 -12.46
CA ALA A 159 -2.96 -1.04 -11.90
C ALA A 159 -2.23 -2.16 -12.64
N LEU A 160 -2.92 -3.19 -13.14
CA LEU A 160 -2.29 -4.32 -13.85
C LEU A 160 -1.53 -3.92 -15.13
N GLU A 161 -1.85 -2.76 -15.69
CA GLU A 161 -1.14 -2.20 -16.84
C GLU A 161 0.12 -1.40 -16.45
N ALA A 162 0.32 -1.12 -15.16
CA ALA A 162 1.43 -0.30 -14.68
C ALA A 162 2.72 -1.11 -14.53
N ASP A 163 3.86 -0.44 -14.69
CA ASP A 163 5.18 -0.97 -14.36
C ASP A 163 5.48 -0.75 -12.88
N ILE A 164 4.91 0.33 -12.30
CA ILE A 164 5.08 0.72 -10.89
C ILE A 164 3.73 1.13 -10.31
N VAL A 165 3.42 0.63 -9.13
CA VAL A 165 2.21 0.92 -8.36
C VAL A 165 2.60 1.50 -7.00
N LEU A 166 2.03 2.66 -6.67
CA LEU A 166 2.14 3.30 -5.35
C LEU A 166 0.75 3.34 -4.72
N ASP A 167 0.50 2.49 -3.74
CA ASP A 167 -0.74 2.45 -2.96
C ASP A 167 -0.54 3.22 -1.66
N MET A 168 -1.10 4.43 -1.58
CA MET A 168 -0.87 5.36 -0.47
C MET A 168 -1.87 5.12 0.66
N HIS A 169 -1.33 4.69 1.79
CA HIS A 169 -2.01 4.37 3.05
C HIS A 169 -1.45 5.16 4.23
N CYS A 170 -1.93 4.90 5.42
CA CYS A 170 -1.31 5.24 6.70
C CYS A 170 -1.77 4.27 7.79
N ASP A 171 -1.02 4.21 8.91
CA ASP A 171 -1.46 3.48 10.11
C ASP A 171 -2.11 4.46 11.11
N ALA A 172 -2.67 4.00 12.22
CA ALA A 172 -3.37 4.86 13.19
C ALA A 172 -2.46 5.94 13.80
N GLU A 173 -1.32 5.56 14.37
CA GLU A 173 -0.20 6.43 14.77
C GLU A 173 1.09 5.74 14.33
N ALA A 174 1.88 6.33 13.44
CA ALA A 174 3.05 5.69 12.86
C ALA A 174 4.11 6.68 12.37
N VAL A 175 5.29 6.16 12.07
CA VAL A 175 6.27 6.80 11.19
C VAL A 175 6.09 6.32 9.76
N VAL A 176 6.67 7.03 8.78
CA VAL A 176 6.64 6.55 7.38
C VAL A 176 7.27 5.18 7.28
N HIS A 177 6.58 4.27 6.60
CA HIS A 177 7.08 2.93 6.33
C HIS A 177 6.51 2.36 5.03
N LEU A 178 7.13 1.31 4.50
CA LEU A 178 6.73 0.68 3.24
C LEU A 178 6.58 -0.82 3.42
N TYR A 179 5.63 -1.38 2.64
CA TYR A 179 5.53 -2.82 2.38
C TYR A 179 5.71 -3.07 0.88
N THR A 180 6.46 -4.09 0.50
CA THR A 180 6.61 -4.47 -0.90
C THR A 180 6.99 -5.94 -1.07
N HIS A 181 6.82 -6.46 -2.29
CA HIS A 181 7.32 -7.78 -2.64
C HIS A 181 8.86 -7.82 -2.60
N THR A 182 9.45 -8.95 -2.16
CA THR A 182 10.91 -9.11 -2.03
C THR A 182 11.66 -8.78 -3.33
N ARG A 183 11.12 -9.17 -4.50
CA ARG A 183 11.71 -8.84 -5.83
C ARG A 183 11.60 -7.35 -6.20
N SER A 184 10.88 -6.54 -5.43
CA SER A 184 10.74 -5.08 -5.63
C SER A 184 11.60 -4.24 -4.69
N GLU A 185 12.38 -4.86 -3.79
CA GLU A 185 13.20 -4.19 -2.79
C GLU A 185 14.10 -3.11 -3.42
N GLU A 186 14.91 -3.48 -4.41
CA GLU A 186 15.82 -2.55 -5.09
C GLU A 186 15.08 -1.42 -5.82
N THR A 187 13.89 -1.70 -6.35
CA THR A 187 13.07 -0.71 -7.05
C THR A 187 12.62 0.40 -6.12
N PHE A 188 12.20 0.06 -4.89
CA PHE A 188 11.66 1.04 -3.93
C PHE A 188 12.66 1.52 -2.88
N ALA A 189 13.89 0.99 -2.82
CA ALA A 189 14.92 1.48 -1.92
C ALA A 189 15.18 3.00 -2.06
N PRO A 190 15.25 3.58 -3.27
CA PRO A 190 15.35 5.04 -3.42
C PRO A 190 14.12 5.80 -2.90
N LEU A 191 12.91 5.26 -3.08
CA LEU A 191 11.70 5.87 -2.55
C LEU A 191 11.71 5.87 -1.02
N SER A 192 12.08 4.74 -0.40
CA SER A 192 12.22 4.61 1.05
C SER A 192 13.15 5.68 1.64
N ALA A 193 14.29 5.94 0.98
CA ALA A 193 15.22 6.96 1.39
C ALA A 193 14.69 8.39 1.18
N LEU A 194 14.11 8.68 0.01
CA LEU A 194 13.57 9.99 -0.35
C LEU A 194 12.43 10.44 0.56
N ILE A 195 11.59 9.51 1.00
CA ILE A 195 10.43 9.80 1.84
C ILE A 195 10.74 9.72 3.34
N GLY A 196 11.96 9.31 3.70
CA GLY A 196 12.42 9.20 5.07
C GLY A 196 11.73 8.06 5.83
N ALA A 197 11.59 6.90 5.22
CA ALA A 197 10.98 5.74 5.86
C ALA A 197 11.83 5.20 7.02
N HIS A 198 11.18 4.90 8.14
CA HIS A 198 11.80 4.32 9.34
C HIS A 198 11.72 2.80 9.39
N ALA A 199 10.83 2.20 8.59
CA ALA A 199 10.76 0.77 8.37
C ALA A 199 10.47 0.49 6.90
N TYR A 200 11.11 -0.55 6.35
CA TYR A 200 10.91 -1.02 4.99
C TYR A 200 10.79 -2.53 5.04
N LEU A 201 9.57 -3.03 4.85
CA LEU A 201 9.18 -4.39 5.13
C LEU A 201 8.93 -5.14 3.83
N VAL A 202 9.62 -6.28 3.64
CA VAL A 202 9.51 -7.08 2.43
C VAL A 202 8.93 -8.46 2.71
N ALA A 203 8.05 -8.93 1.82
CA ALA A 203 7.48 -10.27 1.86
C ALA A 203 7.08 -10.71 0.45
N ASP A 204 7.13 -12.00 0.18
CA ASP A 204 6.56 -12.57 -1.04
C ASP A 204 5.04 -12.65 -0.95
N VAL A 205 4.54 -12.99 0.25
CA VAL A 205 3.10 -13.06 0.58
C VAL A 205 2.89 -12.62 2.02
N SER A 206 1.98 -11.68 2.25
CA SER A 206 1.58 -11.24 3.61
C SER A 206 0.27 -11.90 4.09
N GLY A 207 -0.57 -12.31 3.15
CA GLY A 207 -1.85 -13.01 3.36
C GLY A 207 -3.07 -12.15 3.07
N ASP A 208 -4.18 -12.84 2.78
CA ASP A 208 -5.49 -12.27 2.50
C ASP A 208 -5.57 -11.38 1.23
N GLU A 209 -4.66 -11.55 0.28
CA GLU A 209 -4.62 -10.93 -1.05
C GLU A 209 -4.89 -9.41 -1.03
N PRO A 210 -3.97 -8.59 -0.48
CA PRO A 210 -4.07 -7.14 -0.57
C PRO A 210 -3.79 -6.64 -2.01
N PHE A 211 -4.11 -5.39 -2.27
CA PHE A 211 -4.02 -4.79 -3.61
C PHE A 211 -2.60 -4.80 -4.21
N ASP A 212 -1.59 -4.44 -3.44
CA ASP A 212 -0.20 -4.43 -3.89
C ASP A 212 0.32 -5.83 -4.25
N GLU A 213 -0.08 -6.85 -3.49
CA GLU A 213 0.23 -8.25 -3.82
C GLU A 213 -0.52 -8.71 -5.07
N ALA A 214 -1.80 -8.34 -5.22
CA ALA A 214 -2.56 -8.68 -6.44
C ALA A 214 -1.91 -8.08 -7.70
N CYS A 215 -1.18 -6.96 -7.58
CA CYS A 215 -0.43 -6.36 -8.69
C CYS A 215 0.93 -7.03 -8.95
N SER A 216 1.68 -7.38 -7.89
CA SER A 216 3.09 -7.81 -8.00
C SER A 216 3.30 -9.32 -7.95
N ARG A 217 2.57 -10.02 -7.07
CA ARG A 217 2.72 -11.48 -6.85
C ARG A 217 2.57 -12.33 -8.11
N PRO A 218 1.62 -12.07 -9.04
CA PRO A 218 1.49 -12.88 -10.24
C PRO A 218 2.77 -13.00 -11.05
N TRP A 219 3.59 -11.96 -11.12
CA TRP A 219 4.85 -11.95 -11.87
C TRP A 219 5.90 -12.87 -11.23
N ALA A 220 5.96 -12.89 -9.90
CA ALA A 220 6.88 -13.79 -9.18
C ALA A 220 6.48 -15.25 -9.35
N GLU A 221 5.21 -15.57 -9.09
CA GLU A 221 4.72 -16.95 -9.13
C GLU A 221 4.75 -17.56 -10.53
N LEU A 222 4.44 -16.76 -11.56
CA LEU A 222 4.55 -17.23 -12.95
C LEU A 222 6.00 -17.48 -13.35
N ALA A 223 6.94 -16.61 -12.94
CA ALA A 223 8.36 -16.83 -13.19
C ALA A 223 8.88 -18.10 -12.49
N ASP A 224 8.43 -18.35 -11.26
CA ASP A 224 8.80 -19.56 -10.51
C ASP A 224 8.16 -20.83 -11.12
N ARG A 225 6.97 -20.71 -11.70
CA ARG A 225 6.27 -21.82 -12.35
C ARG A 225 6.83 -22.18 -13.71
N PHE A 226 7.41 -21.23 -14.44
CA PHE A 226 7.97 -21.40 -15.77
C PHE A 226 9.46 -21.01 -15.83
N PRO A 227 10.34 -21.69 -15.07
CA PRO A 227 11.72 -21.27 -14.89
C PRO A 227 12.57 -21.34 -16.16
N ASP A 228 12.12 -22.12 -17.17
CA ASP A 228 12.81 -22.28 -18.45
C ASP A 228 12.55 -21.11 -19.42
N HIS A 229 11.66 -20.17 -19.06
CA HIS A 229 11.33 -19.03 -19.89
C HIS A 229 11.63 -17.70 -19.17
N PRO A 230 12.16 -16.68 -19.88
CA PRO A 230 12.39 -15.38 -19.28
C PRO A 230 11.07 -14.66 -19.03
N ILE A 231 10.68 -14.50 -17.77
CA ILE A 231 9.52 -13.72 -17.36
C ILE A 231 10.01 -12.52 -16.55
N PRO A 232 9.99 -11.30 -17.14
CA PRO A 232 10.32 -10.08 -16.41
C PRO A 232 9.33 -9.82 -15.28
N PHE A 233 9.79 -9.15 -14.22
CA PHE A 233 8.90 -8.69 -13.14
C PHE A 233 8.11 -7.46 -13.60
N GLY A 234 6.95 -7.68 -14.21
CA GLY A 234 6.23 -6.69 -15.02
C GLY A 234 5.47 -5.62 -14.23
N CYS A 235 5.33 -5.77 -12.90
CA CYS A 235 4.70 -4.76 -12.05
C CYS A 235 5.33 -4.76 -10.67
N HIS A 236 6.00 -3.66 -10.31
CA HIS A 236 6.51 -3.42 -8.97
C HIS A 236 5.46 -2.62 -8.17
N ALA A 237 4.94 -3.19 -7.09
CA ALA A 237 3.95 -2.54 -6.23
C ALA A 237 4.48 -2.33 -4.81
N THR A 238 4.08 -1.22 -4.19
CA THR A 238 4.35 -0.93 -2.78
C THR A 238 3.13 -0.31 -2.12
N THR A 239 2.85 -0.75 -0.89
CA THR A 239 2.03 0.01 0.05
C THR A 239 2.92 1.03 0.73
N LEU A 240 2.60 2.31 0.56
CA LEU A 240 3.33 3.46 1.11
C LEU A 240 2.52 4.06 2.25
N GLU A 241 2.98 3.84 3.48
CA GLU A 241 2.30 4.23 4.70
C GLU A 241 2.77 5.61 5.18
N PHE A 242 1.92 6.61 5.04
CA PHE A 242 2.20 8.00 5.43
C PHE A 242 1.88 8.28 6.89
N ARG A 243 2.74 7.90 7.82
CA ARG A 243 2.60 8.25 9.26
C ARG A 243 1.25 7.82 9.86
N GLY A 244 0.65 8.66 10.70
CA GLY A 244 -0.63 8.43 11.36
C GLY A 244 -1.80 9.11 10.66
N GLU A 245 -3.02 8.59 10.86
CA GLU A 245 -4.27 9.11 10.28
C GLU A 245 -4.50 10.62 10.52
N ARG A 246 -3.96 11.15 11.63
CA ARG A 246 -4.10 12.56 12.03
C ARG A 246 -2.97 13.46 11.52
N ASP A 247 -1.94 12.90 10.89
CA ASP A 247 -0.79 13.65 10.38
C ASP A 247 -1.10 14.31 9.03
N VAL A 248 -2.14 15.14 9.04
CA VAL A 248 -2.66 15.86 7.87
C VAL A 248 -2.21 17.31 7.91
N SER A 249 -1.22 17.64 7.06
CA SER A 249 -0.78 19.01 6.86
C SER A 249 -0.35 19.27 5.42
N HIS A 250 -0.50 20.50 4.96
CA HIS A 250 0.02 20.88 3.65
C HIS A 250 1.54 20.80 3.56
N GLU A 251 2.26 21.05 4.65
CA GLU A 251 3.72 20.99 4.68
C GLU A 251 4.23 19.57 4.42
N THR A 252 3.78 18.61 5.24
CA THR A 252 4.16 17.20 5.09
C THR A 252 3.72 16.63 3.74
N ALA A 253 2.48 16.91 3.32
CA ALA A 253 1.95 16.41 2.05
C ALA A 253 2.71 16.95 0.82
N ARG A 254 3.20 18.21 0.86
CA ARG A 254 4.07 18.75 -0.19
C ARG A 254 5.43 18.07 -0.21
N ALA A 255 5.99 17.74 0.96
CA ALA A 255 7.24 17.00 1.06
C ALA A 255 7.08 15.58 0.51
N ASP A 256 6.01 14.88 0.87
CA ASP A 256 5.69 13.55 0.37
C ASP A 256 5.51 13.55 -1.16
N ALA A 257 4.73 14.49 -1.70
CA ALA A 257 4.57 14.65 -3.13
C ALA A 257 5.89 14.97 -3.86
N ALA A 258 6.79 15.73 -3.21
CA ALA A 258 8.11 16.01 -3.77
C ALA A 258 9.00 14.76 -3.81
N ALA A 259 8.96 13.93 -2.77
CA ALA A 259 9.68 12.67 -2.71
C ALA A 259 9.18 11.70 -3.81
N ILE A 260 7.85 11.60 -3.99
CA ILE A 260 7.26 10.80 -5.08
C ILE A 260 7.73 11.33 -6.44
N VAL A 261 7.65 12.64 -6.71
CA VAL A 261 8.13 13.20 -7.99
C VAL A 261 9.61 12.90 -8.22
N SER A 262 10.45 13.02 -7.18
CA SER A 262 11.86 12.67 -7.26
C SER A 262 12.04 11.17 -7.61
N PHE A 263 11.29 10.30 -6.99
CA PHE A 263 11.28 8.88 -7.34
C PHE A 263 10.86 8.65 -8.79
N LEU A 264 9.81 9.32 -9.29
CA LEU A 264 9.35 9.19 -10.67
C LEU A 264 10.38 9.71 -11.69
N ILE A 265 11.20 10.69 -11.31
CA ILE A 265 12.34 11.13 -12.13
C ILE A 265 13.39 10.00 -12.21
N LEU A 266 13.75 9.38 -11.08
CA LEU A 266 14.67 8.24 -11.03
C LEU A 266 14.18 7.04 -11.85
N ARG A 267 12.86 6.86 -11.94
CA ARG A 267 12.24 5.80 -12.75
C ARG A 267 12.04 6.19 -14.22
N GLY A 268 12.44 7.40 -14.63
CA GLY A 268 12.35 7.85 -16.02
C GLY A 268 10.95 8.26 -16.48
N ALA A 269 9.94 8.27 -15.58
CA ALA A 269 8.59 8.72 -15.90
C ALA A 269 8.49 10.25 -16.07
N ILE A 270 9.39 10.98 -15.44
CA ILE A 270 9.48 12.45 -15.48
C ILE A 270 10.91 12.86 -15.86
N ALA A 271 11.02 13.79 -16.82
CA ALA A 271 12.31 14.39 -17.17
C ALA A 271 12.75 15.40 -16.12
N GLY A 272 14.02 15.36 -15.72
CA GLY A 272 14.60 16.29 -14.76
C GLY A 272 16.03 15.93 -14.43
N GLU A 273 16.66 16.78 -13.62
CA GLU A 273 17.95 16.44 -13.02
C GLU A 273 17.77 15.24 -12.09
N THR A 274 18.74 14.33 -12.11
CA THR A 274 18.74 13.17 -11.24
C THR A 274 18.74 13.61 -9.77
N PRO A 275 17.71 13.32 -8.99
CA PRO A 275 17.64 13.74 -7.60
C PRO A 275 18.74 13.09 -6.77
N GLN A 276 19.27 13.85 -5.82
CA GLN A 276 20.14 13.28 -4.80
C GLN A 276 19.30 12.43 -3.84
N VAL A 277 19.59 11.13 -3.77
CA VAL A 277 18.95 10.22 -2.82
C VAL A 277 19.69 10.37 -1.48
N PRO A 278 19.01 10.73 -0.38
CA PRO A 278 19.64 10.82 0.94
C PRO A 278 20.03 9.43 1.47
N GLU A 279 20.82 9.42 2.55
CA GLU A 279 21.09 8.18 3.27
C GLU A 279 19.77 7.63 3.86
N ALA A 280 19.50 6.34 3.63
CA ALA A 280 18.29 5.70 4.11
C ALA A 280 18.33 5.55 5.64
N LEU A 281 17.21 5.85 6.32
CA LEU A 281 17.07 5.69 7.78
C LEU A 281 16.93 4.23 8.21
N CYS A 282 16.54 3.36 7.29
CA CYS A 282 16.40 1.92 7.51
C CYS A 282 16.84 1.13 6.28
N ARG A 283 17.12 -0.15 6.49
CA ARG A 283 17.27 -1.14 5.42
C ARG A 283 15.99 -1.97 5.32
N ALA A 284 15.78 -2.63 4.20
CA ALA A 284 14.72 -3.60 4.07
C ALA A 284 14.90 -4.76 5.06
N THR A 285 13.81 -5.16 5.70
CA THR A 285 13.75 -6.28 6.63
C THR A 285 12.56 -7.16 6.30
N PRO A 286 12.63 -8.48 6.53
CA PRO A 286 11.49 -9.34 6.29
C PRO A 286 10.26 -8.90 7.12
N LEU A 287 9.09 -8.85 6.49
CA LEU A 287 7.84 -8.60 7.20
C LEU A 287 7.60 -9.62 8.33
N ALA A 288 8.06 -10.86 8.13
CA ALA A 288 8.02 -11.90 9.16
C ALA A 288 8.89 -11.59 10.39
N ALA A 289 9.78 -10.59 10.34
CA ALA A 289 10.54 -10.08 11.46
C ALA A 289 9.83 -8.91 12.19
N SER A 290 8.71 -8.44 11.69
CA SER A 290 7.86 -7.44 12.36
C SER A 290 7.02 -8.13 13.44
N GLU A 291 7.18 -7.69 14.68
CA GLU A 291 6.53 -8.31 15.84
C GLU A 291 5.43 -7.40 16.40
N PRO A 292 4.18 -7.90 16.53
CA PRO A 292 3.13 -7.19 17.25
C PRO A 292 3.40 -7.21 18.76
N VAL A 293 3.04 -6.13 19.44
CA VAL A 293 3.09 -5.99 20.89
C VAL A 293 1.67 -6.20 21.44
N PRO A 294 1.39 -7.31 22.14
CA PRO A 294 0.07 -7.52 22.75
C PRO A 294 -0.05 -6.79 24.09
N ALA A 295 -1.24 -6.29 24.40
CA ALA A 295 -1.58 -5.80 25.73
C ALA A 295 -1.56 -6.95 26.77
N PRO A 296 -0.79 -6.84 27.86
CA PRO A 296 -0.70 -7.90 28.86
C PRO A 296 -1.95 -7.99 29.77
N ALA A 297 -2.72 -6.91 29.85
CA ALA A 297 -3.90 -6.78 30.72
C ALA A 297 -5.00 -5.96 30.05
N HIS A 298 -6.14 -5.80 30.74
CA HIS A 298 -7.17 -4.82 30.39
C HIS A 298 -6.88 -3.50 31.12
N GLY A 299 -7.19 -2.36 30.50
CA GLY A 299 -7.07 -1.08 31.18
C GLY A 299 -6.77 0.08 30.28
N VAL A 300 -6.35 1.17 30.89
CA VAL A 300 -5.93 2.40 30.22
C VAL A 300 -4.50 2.24 29.72
N LEU A 301 -4.31 2.41 28.42
CA LEU A 301 -3.03 2.33 27.74
C LEU A 301 -2.28 3.67 27.83
N VAL A 302 -1.10 3.66 28.42
CA VAL A 302 -0.20 4.81 28.55
C VAL A 302 1.12 4.48 27.89
N PHE A 303 1.39 5.00 26.70
CA PHE A 303 2.66 4.78 26.02
C PHE A 303 3.81 5.51 26.72
N ARG A 304 4.94 4.82 26.88
CA ARG A 304 6.23 5.36 27.34
C ARG A 304 7.20 5.57 26.17
N ALA A 305 7.07 4.76 25.10
CA ALA A 305 7.85 4.89 23.88
C ALA A 305 7.05 5.59 22.79
N ASN A 306 7.74 6.29 21.90
CA ASN A 306 7.17 6.95 20.73
C ASN A 306 7.38 6.14 19.46
N VAL A 307 6.51 6.33 18.46
CA VAL A 307 6.77 5.81 17.12
C VAL A 307 8.08 6.40 16.58
N GLY A 308 8.90 5.56 15.96
CA GLY A 308 10.26 5.90 15.53
C GLY A 308 11.37 5.56 16.53
N ASP A 309 11.04 5.28 17.79
CA ASP A 309 12.05 4.90 18.79
C ASP A 309 12.69 3.55 18.45
N ARG A 310 14.01 3.48 18.61
CA ARG A 310 14.79 2.24 18.54
C ARG A 310 14.78 1.56 19.91
N LEU A 311 14.22 0.38 19.97
CA LEU A 311 14.00 -0.40 21.20
C LEU A 311 14.89 -1.62 21.25
N LYS A 312 15.18 -2.07 22.47
CA LYS A 312 15.76 -3.38 22.77
C LYS A 312 14.67 -4.33 23.26
N ALA A 313 14.83 -5.62 23.00
CA ALA A 313 13.95 -6.62 23.58
C ALA A 313 13.86 -6.47 25.10
N GLY A 314 12.63 -6.38 25.63
CA GLY A 314 12.35 -6.15 27.04
C GLY A 314 12.16 -4.69 27.44
N ASP A 315 12.49 -3.70 26.59
CA ASP A 315 12.20 -2.29 26.88
C ASP A 315 10.70 -2.08 27.05
N VAL A 316 10.32 -1.24 28.02
CA VAL A 316 8.91 -0.95 28.30
C VAL A 316 8.37 0.03 27.26
N ILE A 317 7.40 -0.44 26.49
CA ILE A 317 6.69 0.36 25.47
C ILE A 317 5.53 1.14 26.08
N ALA A 318 4.77 0.51 26.98
CA ALA A 318 3.58 1.11 27.56
C ALA A 318 3.24 0.48 28.91
N ASP A 319 2.49 1.26 29.70
CA ASP A 319 1.76 0.79 30.87
C ASP A 319 0.31 0.52 30.52
N ILE A 320 -0.24 -0.57 31.09
CA ILE A 320 -1.67 -0.83 31.08
C ILE A 320 -2.15 -0.71 32.53
N VAL A 321 -2.90 0.33 32.82
CA VAL A 321 -3.35 0.66 34.17
C VAL A 321 -4.80 0.21 34.36
N ASP A 322 -5.05 -0.64 35.33
CA ASP A 322 -6.40 -0.92 35.81
C ASP A 322 -6.84 0.20 36.80
N PRO A 323 -7.77 1.07 36.44
CA PRO A 323 -8.16 2.19 37.29
C PRO A 323 -9.00 1.77 38.51
N VAL A 324 -9.49 0.53 38.55
CA VAL A 324 -10.32 0.01 39.67
C VAL A 324 -9.43 -0.55 40.76
N THR A 325 -8.43 -1.34 40.38
CA THR A 325 -7.54 -2.01 41.34
C THR A 325 -6.24 -1.26 41.59
N GLY A 326 -5.89 -0.30 40.73
CA GLY A 326 -4.61 0.43 40.74
C GLY A 326 -3.43 -0.40 40.24
N VAL A 327 -3.65 -1.63 39.75
CA VAL A 327 -2.59 -2.48 39.22
C VAL A 327 -2.12 -1.97 37.87
N THR A 328 -0.81 -1.94 37.68
CA THR A 328 -0.17 -1.57 36.40
C THR A 328 0.59 -2.77 35.84
N ALA A 329 0.35 -3.09 34.57
CA ALA A 329 1.08 -4.13 33.83
C ALA A 329 1.90 -3.46 32.71
N GLU A 330 3.16 -3.88 32.54
CA GLU A 330 4.05 -3.35 31.50
C GLU A 330 3.96 -4.17 30.21
N ALA A 331 3.71 -3.48 29.08
CA ALA A 331 3.90 -4.03 27.75
C ALA A 331 5.34 -3.78 27.29
N LYS A 332 6.02 -4.82 26.80
CA LYS A 332 7.45 -4.78 26.47
C LYS A 332 7.72 -5.09 25.01
N ALA A 333 8.82 -4.54 24.51
CA ALA A 333 9.31 -4.81 23.15
C ALA A 333 9.65 -6.31 23.01
N PRO A 334 9.09 -7.02 22.02
CA PRO A 334 9.34 -8.45 21.81
C PRO A 334 10.69 -8.74 21.16
N CYS A 335 11.30 -7.74 20.52
CA CYS A 335 12.58 -7.84 19.82
C CYS A 335 13.30 -6.47 19.78
N ASP A 336 14.58 -6.50 19.43
CA ASP A 336 15.33 -5.31 19.03
C ASP A 336 14.75 -4.79 17.70
N GLY A 337 14.48 -3.48 17.61
CA GLY A 337 13.91 -2.91 16.38
C GLY A 337 13.39 -1.49 16.52
N VAL A 338 12.67 -1.02 15.52
CA VAL A 338 12.00 0.29 15.52
C VAL A 338 10.52 0.09 15.77
N MET A 339 9.95 0.80 16.74
CA MET A 339 8.49 0.86 16.91
C MET A 339 7.91 1.76 15.81
N PHE A 340 7.41 1.16 14.73
CA PHE A 340 7.00 1.92 13.55
C PHE A 340 5.52 2.31 13.55
N ALA A 341 4.67 1.59 14.30
CA ALA A 341 3.24 1.87 14.39
C ALA A 341 2.66 1.50 15.76
N ARG A 342 1.59 2.19 16.15
CA ARG A 342 0.80 1.90 17.36
C ARG A 342 -0.67 2.32 17.17
N ILE A 343 -1.55 1.78 18.01
CA ILE A 343 -2.98 2.11 17.96
C ILE A 343 -3.27 3.51 18.52
N ALA A 344 -4.32 4.17 18.00
CA ALA A 344 -4.82 5.44 18.52
C ALA A 344 -5.67 5.29 19.79
N GLY A 345 -6.36 4.16 19.98
CA GLY A 345 -7.19 3.89 21.15
C GLY A 345 -6.36 3.79 22.44
N ARG A 346 -6.88 4.33 23.54
CA ARG A 346 -6.18 4.34 24.84
C ARG A 346 -6.87 3.48 25.91
N PHE A 347 -7.89 2.71 25.55
CA PHE A 347 -8.47 1.65 26.37
C PHE A 347 -8.30 0.33 25.62
N VAL A 348 -7.71 -0.67 26.29
CA VAL A 348 -7.36 -1.94 25.67
C VAL A 348 -7.86 -3.13 26.48
N THR A 349 -8.03 -4.24 25.78
CA THR A 349 -8.26 -5.56 26.39
C THR A 349 -7.03 -6.44 26.23
N ARG A 350 -6.84 -7.39 27.13
CA ARG A 350 -5.72 -8.33 27.09
C ARG A 350 -5.65 -9.05 25.73
N GLY A 351 -4.44 -9.09 25.17
CA GLY A 351 -4.19 -9.72 23.86
C GLY A 351 -4.37 -8.79 22.65
N MET A 352 -5.00 -7.61 22.84
CA MET A 352 -5.11 -6.61 21.78
C MET A 352 -3.73 -6.13 21.34
N ARG A 353 -3.48 -6.06 20.02
CA ARG A 353 -2.20 -5.58 19.48
C ARG A 353 -2.15 -4.07 19.63
N ILE A 354 -1.19 -3.55 20.40
CA ILE A 354 -1.08 -2.13 20.74
C ILE A 354 0.00 -1.40 19.95
N ALA A 355 1.01 -2.11 19.46
CA ALA A 355 2.10 -1.54 18.66
C ALA A 355 2.71 -2.62 17.75
N LYS A 356 3.57 -2.17 16.82
CA LYS A 356 4.36 -3.02 15.91
C LYS A 356 5.83 -2.60 16.00
N VAL A 357 6.75 -3.58 16.14
CA VAL A 357 8.19 -3.37 16.17
C VAL A 357 8.82 -4.05 14.96
N ALA A 358 9.50 -3.31 14.11
CA ALA A 358 10.25 -3.84 12.96
C ALA A 358 11.60 -4.38 13.45
N GLY A 359 11.69 -5.69 13.63
CA GLY A 359 12.93 -6.41 13.94
C GLY A 359 13.66 -6.86 12.68
N THR A 360 14.72 -7.67 12.88
CA THR A 360 15.56 -8.19 11.78
C THR A 360 15.54 -9.71 11.64
N GLN A 361 14.97 -10.42 12.61
CA GLN A 361 14.93 -11.88 12.62
C GLN A 361 13.51 -12.37 12.37
N SER A 362 13.30 -13.09 11.26
CA SER A 362 12.01 -13.70 10.94
C SER A 362 11.63 -14.75 12.00
N LYS A 363 10.50 -14.54 12.68
CA LYS A 363 9.95 -15.47 13.68
C LYS A 363 8.53 -15.88 13.35
N ARG A 364 7.82 -15.07 12.54
CA ARG A 364 6.42 -15.29 12.21
C ARG A 364 6.28 -16.10 10.93
N THR A 365 5.23 -16.90 10.85
CA THR A 365 4.84 -17.70 9.68
C THR A 365 3.34 -17.56 9.44
N GLY A 366 2.88 -17.89 8.24
CA GLY A 366 1.47 -17.77 7.85
C GLY A 366 1.07 -16.32 7.58
N LYS A 367 -0.15 -15.94 7.97
CA LYS A 367 -0.64 -14.56 7.77
C LYS A 367 0.16 -13.57 8.62
N LEU A 368 0.85 -12.63 7.95
CA LEU A 368 1.73 -11.66 8.58
C LEU A 368 1.02 -10.34 8.91
N LEU A 369 0.04 -9.94 8.09
CA LEU A 369 -0.80 -8.78 8.32
C LEU A 369 -2.17 -9.19 8.87
N SER A 370 -2.77 -8.32 9.67
CA SER A 370 -4.14 -8.50 10.16
C SER A 370 -5.16 -8.03 9.12
N ALA A 371 -6.37 -8.58 9.23
CA ALA A 371 -7.52 -8.16 8.43
C ALA A 371 -7.86 -6.68 8.61
#